data_e12a29182e34c366f83ec1843fda1fc7
#
_entry.id   e12a29182e34c366f83ec1843fda1fc7
#
_cell.length_a   1.000
_cell.length_b   1.000
_cell.length_c   1.000
_cell.angle_alpha   90.00
_cell.angle_beta   90.00
_cell.angle_gamma   90.00
#
_symmetry.space_group_name_H-M   'P 1'
#
loop_
_entity.id
_entity.type
_entity.pdbx_description
1 polymer ?
#
loop_
_entity_poly.entity_id
_entity_poly.type
_entity_poly.pdbx_seq_one_letter_code
_entity_poly.pdbx_strand_id
1 'polypeptide(L)'
;MRPLPDPAALHVELRRPGVTLQLLHLEYLERQSDRYRYTKFCDVYRAWLARRSPTMRQVHVAGDKMFVDYSGKRPHYVDATTGEVVEVELFVAVLGASSYTYVEATRTQTIADFTSSNVRALTAFGGVPRAIVPDQLKSAVTSASRYEPGVQRTFAELGRHYGTTVLPARPRAPRDKAKVEVAVQVAQRWILARMRHERFSSLGALNARIVELCAELNGRVMRHYKASRRELFERLDRPALQALPEQPFVHAEWAQVRLNIDYHAKVGEHFYSAPFTLVHEALWARSTSTTVELFHHGARVASHLRSVSTTMKMEAPGVCSDHVR
;
A
#
# COMPACT_ATOMS: atom_id res chain seq x y z
N MET A 1 -42.57 35.06 -9.45
CA MET A 1 -41.34 34.30 -9.74
C MET A 1 -40.78 33.80 -8.40
N ARG A 2 -40.60 32.49 -8.20
CA ARG A 2 -40.11 31.95 -6.91
C ARG A 2 -38.74 32.44 -6.63
N PRO A 3 -38.43 33.00 -5.45
CA PRO A 3 -37.08 33.43 -5.10
C PRO A 3 -36.14 32.24 -4.99
N LEU A 4 -35.07 32.27 -5.77
CA LEU A 4 -34.01 31.24 -5.69
C LEU A 4 -33.23 31.44 -4.38
N PRO A 5 -32.86 30.34 -3.69
CA PRO A 5 -31.94 30.44 -2.57
C PRO A 5 -30.59 30.98 -3.04
N ASP A 6 -29.96 31.83 -2.23
CA ASP A 6 -28.60 32.29 -2.51
C ASP A 6 -27.58 31.19 -2.18
N PRO A 7 -26.97 30.55 -3.18
CA PRO A 7 -26.07 29.46 -2.91
C PRO A 7 -24.74 29.89 -2.28
N ALA A 8 -24.36 31.17 -2.39
CA ALA A 8 -23.15 31.67 -1.76
C ALA A 8 -23.37 31.81 -0.24
N ALA A 9 -24.50 32.36 0.17
CA ALA A 9 -24.88 32.42 1.58
C ALA A 9 -25.01 31.02 2.20
N LEU A 10 -25.67 30.07 1.48
CA LEU A 10 -25.77 28.68 1.92
C LEU A 10 -24.37 28.04 2.13
N HIS A 11 -23.43 28.36 1.26
CA HIS A 11 -22.06 27.80 1.36
C HIS A 11 -21.31 28.32 2.59
N VAL A 12 -21.52 29.57 2.98
CA VAL A 12 -20.94 30.15 4.19
C VAL A 12 -21.51 29.49 5.44
N GLU A 13 -22.84 29.34 5.50
CA GLU A 13 -23.51 28.75 6.64
C GLU A 13 -23.17 27.25 6.82
N LEU A 14 -23.04 26.48 5.74
CA LEU A 14 -22.65 25.06 5.77
C LEU A 14 -21.23 24.81 6.33
N ARG A 15 -20.40 25.84 6.47
CA ARG A 15 -19.09 25.72 7.13
C ARG A 15 -19.18 25.73 8.65
N ARG A 16 -20.31 26.14 9.21
CA ARG A 16 -20.53 26.14 10.66
C ARG A 16 -20.81 24.73 11.17
N PRO A 17 -20.26 24.34 12.30
CA PRO A 17 -20.54 23.03 12.90
C PRO A 17 -22.04 22.79 13.11
N GLY A 18 -22.51 21.62 12.70
CA GLY A 18 -23.91 21.21 12.89
C GLY A 18 -24.91 21.77 11.86
N VAL A 19 -24.51 22.68 10.98
CA VAL A 19 -25.41 23.21 9.93
C VAL A 19 -25.50 22.24 8.77
N THR A 20 -26.72 21.91 8.37
CA THR A 20 -27.02 20.98 7.27
C THR A 20 -27.86 21.65 6.19
N LEU A 21 -27.83 21.12 4.95
CA LEU A 21 -28.73 21.59 3.87
C LEU A 21 -30.20 21.48 4.25
N GLN A 22 -30.55 20.50 5.06
CA GLN A 22 -31.92 20.32 5.54
C GLN A 22 -32.35 21.44 6.49
N LEU A 23 -31.48 21.82 7.43
CA LEU A 23 -31.71 22.96 8.32
C LEU A 23 -31.89 24.26 7.52
N LEU A 24 -30.96 24.56 6.62
CA LEU A 24 -31.02 25.74 5.77
C LEU A 24 -32.26 25.76 4.85
N HIS A 25 -32.74 24.62 4.42
CA HIS A 25 -33.98 24.53 3.68
C HIS A 25 -35.19 24.83 4.56
N LEU A 26 -35.24 24.39 5.82
CA LEU A 26 -36.29 24.74 6.77
C LEU A 26 -36.32 26.26 7.01
N GLU A 27 -35.16 26.89 7.27
CA GLU A 27 -35.04 28.35 7.42
C GLU A 27 -35.46 29.10 6.15
N TYR A 28 -35.14 28.59 4.95
CA TYR A 28 -35.59 29.14 3.69
C TYR A 28 -37.11 29.07 3.57
N LEU A 29 -37.75 27.96 4.03
CA LEU A 29 -39.18 27.79 4.05
C LEU A 29 -39.87 28.77 5.02
N GLU A 30 -39.27 29.16 6.09
CA GLU A 30 -39.81 30.11 7.05
C GLU A 30 -39.83 31.55 6.51
N ARG A 31 -38.83 31.93 5.72
CA ARG A 31 -38.63 33.31 5.25
C ARG A 31 -39.34 33.66 3.95
N GLN A 32 -39.85 32.67 3.21
CA GLN A 32 -40.36 32.86 1.86
C GLN A 32 -41.79 32.29 1.73
N SER A 33 -42.70 33.00 1.12
CA SER A 33 -44.10 32.57 0.91
C SER A 33 -44.27 31.59 -0.27
N ASP A 34 -43.49 31.75 -1.38
CA ASP A 34 -43.47 30.84 -2.53
C ASP A 34 -42.11 30.16 -2.66
N ARG A 35 -42.05 28.84 -2.45
CA ARG A 35 -40.85 28.13 -2.06
C ARG A 35 -40.53 26.97 -2.99
N TYR A 36 -39.23 26.68 -3.16
CA TYR A 36 -38.77 25.45 -3.82
C TYR A 36 -38.75 24.29 -2.82
N ARG A 37 -39.11 23.09 -3.33
CA ARG A 37 -39.00 21.85 -2.57
C ARG A 37 -37.48 21.52 -2.35
N TYR A 38 -37.19 20.72 -1.34
CA TYR A 38 -35.84 20.36 -0.91
C TYR A 38 -34.95 19.91 -2.05
N THR A 39 -35.45 19.05 -2.94
CA THR A 39 -34.66 18.55 -4.11
C THR A 39 -34.16 19.71 -4.96
N LYS A 40 -35.04 20.65 -5.35
CA LYS A 40 -34.66 21.79 -6.19
C LYS A 40 -33.75 22.77 -5.46
N PHE A 41 -33.95 22.97 -4.15
CA PHE A 41 -33.10 23.75 -3.29
C PHE A 41 -31.66 23.17 -3.28
N CYS A 42 -31.50 21.86 -3.09
CA CYS A 42 -30.22 21.18 -3.16
C CYS A 42 -29.59 21.23 -4.56
N ASP A 43 -30.39 21.11 -5.62
CA ASP A 43 -29.88 21.17 -7.00
C ASP A 43 -29.31 22.53 -7.35
N VAL A 44 -29.95 23.63 -6.89
CA VAL A 44 -29.42 25.00 -7.07
C VAL A 44 -28.04 25.13 -6.41
N TYR A 45 -27.92 24.67 -5.16
CA TYR A 45 -26.65 24.71 -4.44
C TYR A 45 -25.58 23.83 -5.10
N ARG A 46 -25.90 22.59 -5.49
CA ARG A 46 -24.98 21.67 -6.15
C ARG A 46 -24.49 22.21 -7.50
N ALA A 47 -25.41 22.79 -8.31
CA ALA A 47 -25.05 23.39 -9.59
C ALA A 47 -24.12 24.58 -9.43
N TRP A 48 -24.33 25.40 -8.41
CA TRP A 48 -23.45 26.52 -8.10
C TRP A 48 -22.08 26.04 -7.59
N LEU A 49 -22.04 25.03 -6.72
CA LEU A 49 -20.82 24.44 -6.18
C LEU A 49 -19.98 23.79 -7.29
N ALA A 50 -20.61 23.12 -8.25
CA ALA A 50 -19.95 22.52 -9.40
C ALA A 50 -19.24 23.53 -10.29
N ARG A 51 -19.74 24.79 -10.37
CA ARG A 51 -19.11 25.88 -11.11
C ARG A 51 -17.93 26.50 -10.36
N ARG A 52 -17.90 26.42 -9.04
CA ARG A 52 -16.88 27.05 -8.18
C ARG A 52 -15.74 26.13 -7.74
N SER A 53 -15.95 24.81 -7.83
CA SER A 53 -14.89 23.84 -7.58
C SER A 53 -14.35 23.34 -8.92
N PRO A 54 -13.36 24.00 -9.53
CA PRO A 54 -12.68 23.41 -10.67
C PRO A 54 -12.04 22.13 -10.19
N THR A 55 -12.61 21.00 -10.60
CA THR A 55 -12.04 19.69 -10.34
C THR A 55 -10.81 19.60 -11.24
N MET A 56 -9.64 19.83 -10.67
CA MET A 56 -8.39 19.63 -11.38
C MET A 56 -8.33 18.14 -11.76
N ARG A 57 -8.57 17.83 -13.02
CA ARG A 57 -8.42 16.47 -13.53
C ARG A 57 -6.93 16.10 -13.41
N GLN A 58 -6.63 15.13 -12.58
CA GLN A 58 -5.28 14.59 -12.58
C GLN A 58 -5.05 13.79 -13.86
N VAL A 59 -4.04 14.17 -14.61
CA VAL A 59 -3.56 13.40 -15.75
C VAL A 59 -2.59 12.35 -15.22
N HIS A 60 -2.92 11.09 -15.45
CA HIS A 60 -2.03 9.98 -15.13
C HIS A 60 -1.24 9.58 -16.38
N VAL A 61 0.06 9.76 -16.33
CA VAL A 61 0.97 9.36 -17.42
C VAL A 61 1.16 7.84 -17.38
N ALA A 62 1.23 7.23 -18.56
CA ALA A 62 1.46 5.80 -18.69
C ALA A 62 2.83 5.39 -18.13
N GLY A 63 2.88 4.26 -17.42
CA GLY A 63 4.08 3.75 -16.78
C GLY A 63 4.66 4.62 -15.66
N ASP A 64 3.97 5.72 -15.26
CA ASP A 64 4.48 6.64 -14.25
C ASP A 64 4.25 6.12 -12.84
N LYS A 65 3.00 5.81 -12.47
CA LYS A 65 2.64 5.49 -11.08
C LYS A 65 1.82 4.22 -10.95
N MET A 66 2.21 3.41 -9.98
CA MET A 66 1.39 2.36 -9.38
C MET A 66 0.96 2.82 -7.99
N PHE A 67 -0.34 2.86 -7.74
CA PHE A 67 -0.91 3.18 -6.43
C PHE A 67 -1.24 1.89 -5.71
N VAL A 68 -0.90 1.81 -4.43
CA VAL A 68 -1.10 0.61 -3.61
C VAL A 68 -1.73 0.94 -2.26
N ASP A 69 -2.64 0.07 -1.81
CA ASP A 69 -3.31 0.21 -0.52
C ASP A 69 -3.86 -1.12 -0.04
N TYR A 70 -4.19 -1.20 1.25
CA TYR A 70 -4.99 -2.28 1.81
C TYR A 70 -6.46 -1.88 1.96
N SER A 71 -7.35 -2.80 1.64
CA SER A 71 -8.78 -2.62 1.86
C SER A 71 -9.10 -2.65 3.36
N GLY A 72 -9.95 -1.72 3.82
CA GLY A 72 -10.47 -1.79 5.20
C GLY A 72 -11.46 -2.94 5.46
N LYS A 73 -11.86 -3.69 4.42
CA LYS A 73 -12.70 -4.89 4.55
C LYS A 73 -11.82 -6.12 4.45
N ARG A 74 -11.94 -7.00 5.43
CA ARG A 74 -11.18 -8.24 5.57
C ARG A 74 -11.99 -9.42 5.07
N PRO A 75 -11.60 -10.09 3.97
CA PRO A 75 -12.12 -11.40 3.65
C PRO A 75 -11.59 -12.44 4.63
N HIS A 76 -12.18 -13.64 4.62
CA HIS A 76 -11.74 -14.74 5.49
C HIS A 76 -11.77 -16.07 4.74
N TYR A 77 -11.04 -17.02 5.26
CA TYR A 77 -11.15 -18.45 4.89
C TYR A 77 -11.27 -19.28 6.17
N VAL A 78 -11.74 -20.52 6.03
CA VAL A 78 -11.79 -21.49 7.14
C VAL A 78 -10.61 -22.43 6.96
N ASP A 79 -9.71 -22.48 7.92
CA ASP A 79 -8.56 -23.40 7.87
C ASP A 79 -9.06 -24.85 7.87
N ALA A 80 -8.71 -25.60 6.84
CA ALA A 80 -9.19 -26.98 6.69
C ALA A 80 -8.68 -27.94 7.78
N THR A 81 -7.59 -27.58 8.46
CA THR A 81 -6.96 -28.41 9.49
C THR A 81 -7.54 -28.13 10.88
N THR A 82 -7.74 -26.86 11.19
CA THR A 82 -8.18 -26.43 12.54
C THR A 82 -9.66 -26.10 12.61
N GLY A 83 -10.31 -25.83 11.48
CA GLY A 83 -11.69 -25.32 11.41
C GLY A 83 -11.84 -23.87 11.82
N GLU A 84 -10.74 -23.17 12.11
CA GLU A 84 -10.76 -21.76 12.52
C GLU A 84 -11.05 -20.82 11.34
N VAL A 85 -11.80 -19.76 11.63
CA VAL A 85 -12.01 -18.66 10.68
C VAL A 85 -10.82 -17.73 10.74
N VAL A 86 -10.07 -17.65 9.66
CA VAL A 86 -8.88 -16.79 9.53
C VAL A 86 -9.22 -15.57 8.71
N GLU A 87 -9.29 -14.39 9.36
CA GLU A 87 -9.38 -13.12 8.64
C GLU A 87 -8.04 -12.78 7.98
N VAL A 88 -8.12 -12.20 6.79
CA VAL A 88 -6.95 -11.80 6.00
C VAL A 88 -7.12 -10.39 5.45
N GLU A 89 -6.03 -9.78 5.08
CA GLU A 89 -5.98 -8.44 4.51
C GLU A 89 -6.08 -8.51 2.99
N LEU A 90 -6.70 -7.50 2.37
CA LEU A 90 -6.83 -7.44 0.91
C LEU A 90 -5.94 -6.33 0.37
N PHE A 91 -4.85 -6.70 -0.27
CA PHE A 91 -3.94 -5.78 -0.97
C PHE A 91 -4.49 -5.45 -2.36
N VAL A 92 -4.42 -4.17 -2.73
CA VAL A 92 -4.85 -3.66 -4.04
C VAL A 92 -3.75 -2.80 -4.63
N ALA A 93 -3.34 -3.11 -5.86
CA ALA A 93 -2.45 -2.28 -6.66
C ALA A 93 -3.13 -1.87 -7.96
N VAL A 94 -2.97 -0.61 -8.38
CA VAL A 94 -3.59 -0.07 -9.59
C VAL A 94 -2.63 0.84 -10.35
N LEU A 95 -2.52 0.64 -11.66
CA LEU A 95 -1.76 1.52 -12.55
C LEU A 95 -2.53 2.82 -12.83
N GLY A 96 -1.79 3.91 -12.91
CA GLY A 96 -2.36 5.26 -13.02
C GLY A 96 -3.18 5.46 -14.28
N ALA A 97 -2.63 5.19 -15.46
CA ALA A 97 -3.26 5.54 -16.73
C ALA A 97 -4.39 4.57 -17.13
N SER A 98 -4.13 3.27 -17.13
CA SER A 98 -5.10 2.24 -17.54
C SER A 98 -6.14 1.90 -16.48
N SER A 99 -5.86 2.16 -15.20
CA SER A 99 -6.59 1.59 -14.06
C SER A 99 -6.52 0.06 -14.00
N TYR A 100 -5.54 -0.56 -14.66
CA TYR A 100 -5.32 -2.00 -14.56
C TYR A 100 -5.00 -2.37 -13.12
N THR A 101 -5.70 -3.35 -12.59
CA THR A 101 -5.76 -3.61 -11.16
C THR A 101 -5.24 -5.01 -10.87
N TYR A 102 -4.44 -5.13 -9.81
CA TYR A 102 -4.01 -6.36 -9.18
C TYR A 102 -4.57 -6.43 -7.77
N VAL A 103 -5.05 -7.58 -7.35
CA VAL A 103 -5.61 -7.80 -6.01
C VAL A 103 -5.17 -9.16 -5.49
N GLU A 104 -4.80 -9.21 -4.23
CA GLU A 104 -4.52 -10.45 -3.51
C GLU A 104 -4.88 -10.35 -2.03
N ALA A 105 -5.10 -11.48 -1.39
CA ALA A 105 -5.24 -11.59 0.06
C ALA A 105 -3.90 -11.98 0.69
N THR A 106 -3.53 -11.30 1.78
CA THR A 106 -2.34 -11.58 2.60
C THR A 106 -2.73 -11.87 4.03
N ARG A 107 -1.90 -12.60 4.78
CA ARG A 107 -2.19 -12.89 6.19
C ARG A 107 -2.20 -11.65 7.06
N THR A 108 -1.30 -10.72 6.79
CA THR A 108 -1.09 -9.50 7.59
C THR A 108 -0.81 -8.30 6.68
N GLN A 109 -0.68 -7.13 7.29
CA GLN A 109 -0.20 -5.90 6.65
C GLN A 109 1.24 -5.56 7.07
N THR A 110 2.02 -6.56 7.47
CA THR A 110 3.43 -6.35 7.83
C THR A 110 4.23 -5.82 6.64
N ILE A 111 5.40 -5.25 6.90
CA ILE A 111 6.30 -4.76 5.84
C ILE A 111 6.72 -5.90 4.91
N ALA A 112 6.90 -7.10 5.45
CA ALA A 112 7.21 -8.29 4.69
C ALA A 112 6.09 -8.65 3.70
N ASP A 113 4.83 -8.70 4.17
CA ASP A 113 3.67 -8.96 3.32
C ASP A 113 3.48 -7.84 2.29
N PHE A 114 3.55 -6.57 2.72
CA PHE A 114 3.43 -5.43 1.83
C PHE A 114 4.50 -5.44 0.72
N THR A 115 5.76 -5.68 1.08
CA THR A 115 6.88 -5.75 0.12
C THR A 115 6.68 -6.90 -0.86
N SER A 116 6.31 -8.08 -0.35
CA SER A 116 6.07 -9.28 -1.17
C SER A 116 4.88 -9.08 -2.11
N SER A 117 3.81 -8.40 -1.67
CA SER A 117 2.65 -8.05 -2.49
C SER A 117 3.03 -7.09 -3.62
N ASN A 118 3.87 -6.10 -3.34
CA ASN A 118 4.39 -5.21 -4.40
C ASN A 118 5.20 -6.00 -5.44
N VAL A 119 6.07 -6.91 -5.01
CA VAL A 119 6.86 -7.78 -5.92
C VAL A 119 5.93 -8.59 -6.82
N ARG A 120 4.89 -9.24 -6.25
CA ARG A 120 3.93 -10.02 -7.02
C ARG A 120 3.09 -9.15 -7.97
N ALA A 121 2.71 -7.95 -7.55
CA ALA A 121 2.00 -7.00 -8.41
C ALA A 121 2.85 -6.56 -9.61
N LEU A 122 4.13 -6.22 -9.39
CA LEU A 122 5.06 -5.89 -10.48
C LEU A 122 5.24 -7.06 -11.46
N THR A 123 5.37 -8.28 -10.94
CA THR A 123 5.44 -9.50 -11.75
C THR A 123 4.17 -9.70 -12.57
N ALA A 124 2.99 -9.52 -11.95
CA ALA A 124 1.70 -9.65 -12.64
C ALA A 124 1.49 -8.58 -13.72
N PHE A 125 2.02 -7.38 -13.54
CA PHE A 125 2.02 -6.33 -14.56
C PHE A 125 3.08 -6.57 -15.65
N GLY A 126 4.06 -7.42 -15.39
CA GLY A 126 5.15 -7.71 -16.32
C GLY A 126 6.10 -6.53 -16.53
N GLY A 127 6.20 -5.61 -15.55
CA GLY A 127 7.09 -4.46 -15.62
C GLY A 127 6.99 -3.54 -14.40
N VAL A 128 7.86 -2.53 -14.38
CA VAL A 128 8.06 -1.63 -13.25
C VAL A 128 7.65 -0.21 -13.60
N PRO A 129 6.73 0.43 -12.86
CA PRO A 129 6.42 1.84 -13.01
C PRO A 129 7.55 2.72 -12.44
N ARG A 130 7.60 3.98 -12.86
CA ARG A 130 8.59 4.94 -12.33
C ARG A 130 8.44 5.18 -10.83
N ALA A 131 7.23 5.10 -10.31
CA ALA A 131 6.96 5.28 -8.89
C ALA A 131 5.88 4.33 -8.36
N ILE A 132 6.08 3.87 -7.12
CA ILE A 132 5.09 3.18 -6.29
C ILE A 132 4.59 4.17 -5.25
N VAL A 133 3.27 4.37 -5.18
CA VAL A 133 2.62 5.35 -4.29
C VAL A 133 1.76 4.61 -3.27
N PRO A 134 2.30 4.29 -2.08
CA PRO A 134 1.51 3.71 -1.00
C PRO A 134 0.62 4.78 -0.35
N ASP A 135 -0.65 4.42 -0.02
CA ASP A 135 -1.56 5.34 0.66
C ASP A 135 -1.14 5.58 2.12
N GLN A 136 -0.76 4.53 2.83
CA GLN A 136 -0.37 4.64 4.23
C GLN A 136 0.94 3.88 4.49
N LEU A 137 2.06 4.58 4.40
CA LEU A 137 3.27 4.13 5.13
C LEU A 137 3.06 4.15 6.66
N LYS A 138 1.95 4.76 7.15
CA LYS A 138 1.63 4.84 8.58
C LYS A 138 0.93 3.61 9.14
N SER A 139 0.23 2.80 8.35
CA SER A 139 -0.48 1.62 8.85
C SER A 139 0.40 0.37 8.94
N ALA A 140 1.50 0.32 8.20
CA ALA A 140 2.55 -0.68 8.43
C ALA A 140 3.35 -0.39 9.71
N VAL A 141 3.16 0.79 10.30
CA VAL A 141 3.81 1.25 11.55
C VAL A 141 2.71 1.50 12.58
N THR A 142 2.13 0.44 13.12
CA THR A 142 1.09 0.52 14.17
C THR A 142 1.67 0.81 15.58
N SER A 143 2.91 1.20 15.71
CA SER A 143 3.43 1.77 16.96
C SER A 143 4.33 2.96 16.68
N ALA A 144 3.81 4.10 16.95
CA ALA A 144 4.38 5.35 17.45
C ALA A 144 5.91 5.55 17.37
N SER A 145 6.54 5.33 16.25
CA SER A 145 7.81 5.98 15.99
C SER A 145 7.76 6.67 14.64
N ARG A 146 7.86 7.98 14.63
CA ARG A 146 7.86 8.83 13.44
C ARG A 146 8.98 8.48 12.43
N TYR A 147 9.89 7.59 12.82
CA TYR A 147 11.04 7.16 12.05
C TYR A 147 11.47 5.77 12.54
N GLU A 148 10.95 4.70 11.93
CA GLU A 148 11.67 3.42 11.99
C GLU A 148 12.68 3.39 10.83
N PRO A 149 13.98 3.57 11.13
CA PRO A 149 15.02 3.62 10.08
C PRO A 149 15.09 2.35 9.23
N GLY A 150 14.68 1.20 9.80
CA GLY A 150 14.63 -0.07 9.10
C GLY A 150 13.58 -0.13 7.98
N VAL A 151 12.39 0.45 8.21
CA VAL A 151 11.31 0.52 7.21
C VAL A 151 11.74 1.33 5.99
N GLN A 152 12.35 2.50 6.23
CA GLN A 152 12.86 3.35 5.15
C GLN A 152 13.94 2.64 4.34
N ARG A 153 14.80 1.85 4.98
CA ARG A 153 15.82 1.05 4.30
C ARG A 153 15.24 -0.04 3.42
N THR A 154 14.25 -0.78 3.91
CA THR A 154 13.58 -1.83 3.13
C THR A 154 12.92 -1.25 1.86
N PHE A 155 12.25 -0.10 1.98
CA PHE A 155 11.65 0.57 0.82
C PHE A 155 12.69 1.15 -0.13
N ALA A 156 13.78 1.70 0.41
CA ALA A 156 14.91 2.18 -0.41
C ALA A 156 15.59 1.03 -1.17
N GLU A 157 15.71 -0.13 -0.54
CA GLU A 157 16.24 -1.35 -1.18
C GLU A 157 15.33 -1.84 -2.31
N LEU A 158 14.00 -1.94 -2.04
CA LEU A 158 13.00 -2.29 -3.05
C LEU A 158 13.07 -1.33 -4.24
N GLY A 159 13.06 -0.03 -3.96
CA GLY A 159 13.16 1.01 -4.99
C GLY A 159 14.44 0.89 -5.83
N ARG A 160 15.59 0.68 -5.18
CA ARG A 160 16.86 0.52 -5.87
C ARG A 160 16.91 -0.75 -6.71
N HIS A 161 16.39 -1.86 -6.19
CA HIS A 161 16.38 -3.14 -6.89
C HIS A 161 15.55 -3.08 -8.19
N TYR A 162 14.40 -2.44 -8.14
CA TYR A 162 13.50 -2.31 -9.30
C TYR A 162 13.75 -1.04 -10.14
N GLY A 163 14.63 -0.15 -9.75
CA GLY A 163 14.80 1.15 -10.42
C GLY A 163 13.56 2.05 -10.34
N THR A 164 12.79 1.94 -9.25
CA THR A 164 11.56 2.69 -9.01
C THR A 164 11.66 3.54 -7.75
N THR A 165 10.88 4.60 -7.66
CA THR A 165 10.82 5.45 -6.46
C THR A 165 9.60 5.11 -5.63
N VAL A 166 9.76 4.85 -4.35
CA VAL A 166 8.63 4.72 -3.43
C VAL A 166 8.27 6.10 -2.90
N LEU A 167 7.15 6.65 -3.35
CA LEU A 167 6.66 7.99 -3.02
C LEU A 167 5.46 7.89 -2.08
N PRO A 168 5.62 8.09 -0.77
CA PRO A 168 4.46 8.16 0.12
C PRO A 168 3.49 9.26 -0.32
N ALA A 169 2.19 8.98 -0.28
CA ALA A 169 1.18 9.98 -0.55
C ALA A 169 1.34 11.16 0.43
N ARG A 170 1.22 12.39 -0.09
CA ARG A 170 1.40 13.59 0.73
C ARG A 170 0.34 13.66 1.84
N PRO A 171 0.73 13.96 3.09
CA PRO A 171 -0.22 14.18 4.16
C PRO A 171 -1.21 15.29 3.78
N ARG A 172 -2.50 15.12 4.07
CA ARG A 172 -3.58 16.08 3.79
C ARG A 172 -3.81 16.42 2.30
N ALA A 173 -3.34 15.59 1.37
CA ALA A 173 -3.62 15.71 -0.05
C ALA A 173 -4.57 14.59 -0.54
N PRO A 174 -5.88 14.63 -0.22
CA PRO A 174 -6.82 13.55 -0.55
C PRO A 174 -6.93 13.31 -2.07
N ARG A 175 -6.60 14.31 -2.89
CA ARG A 175 -6.61 14.18 -4.34
C ARG A 175 -5.53 13.22 -4.87
N ASP A 176 -4.39 13.12 -4.19
CA ASP A 176 -3.29 12.21 -4.59
C ASP A 176 -3.71 10.73 -4.40
N LYS A 177 -4.69 10.48 -3.53
CA LYS A 177 -5.19 9.16 -3.15
C LYS A 177 -6.44 8.70 -3.91
N ALA A 178 -7.15 9.64 -4.55
CA ALA A 178 -8.45 9.37 -5.18
C ALA A 178 -8.40 8.16 -6.14
N LYS A 179 -7.28 7.93 -6.82
CA LYS A 179 -7.12 6.80 -7.75
C LYS A 179 -7.14 5.46 -7.05
N VAL A 180 -6.37 5.30 -5.97
CA VAL A 180 -6.32 4.04 -5.21
C VAL A 180 -7.58 3.82 -4.39
N GLU A 181 -8.16 4.88 -3.79
CA GLU A 181 -9.44 4.78 -3.08
C GLU A 181 -10.54 4.25 -3.98
N VAL A 182 -10.65 4.77 -5.21
CA VAL A 182 -11.61 4.25 -6.20
C VAL A 182 -11.29 2.80 -6.57
N ALA A 183 -10.02 2.43 -6.76
CA ALA A 183 -9.63 1.06 -7.06
C ALA A 183 -9.98 0.10 -5.93
N VAL A 184 -9.71 0.46 -4.68
CA VAL A 184 -10.10 -0.31 -3.48
C VAL A 184 -11.61 -0.48 -3.41
N GLN A 185 -12.40 0.59 -3.61
CA GLN A 185 -13.87 0.50 -3.63
C GLN A 185 -14.37 -0.42 -4.75
N VAL A 186 -13.78 -0.34 -5.93
CA VAL A 186 -14.13 -1.21 -7.06
C VAL A 186 -13.79 -2.67 -6.74
N ALA A 187 -12.60 -2.94 -6.18
CA ALA A 187 -12.21 -4.28 -5.73
C ALA A 187 -13.19 -4.83 -4.68
N GLN A 188 -13.55 -4.04 -3.66
CA GLN A 188 -14.54 -4.44 -2.65
C GLN A 188 -15.90 -4.77 -3.27
N ARG A 189 -16.42 -3.90 -4.15
CA ARG A 189 -17.76 -4.07 -4.74
C ARG A 189 -17.81 -5.17 -5.78
N TRP A 190 -16.74 -5.39 -6.52
CA TRP A 190 -16.70 -6.39 -7.57
C TRP A 190 -16.19 -7.75 -7.09
N ILE A 191 -15.11 -7.78 -6.32
CA ILE A 191 -14.47 -9.03 -5.88
C ILE A 191 -15.14 -9.53 -4.61
N LEU A 192 -15.04 -8.79 -3.49
CA LEU A 192 -15.57 -9.28 -2.21
C LEU A 192 -17.08 -9.48 -2.22
N ALA A 193 -17.84 -8.58 -2.85
CA ALA A 193 -19.29 -8.73 -2.91
C ALA A 193 -19.74 -9.95 -3.73
N ARG A 194 -18.98 -10.35 -4.75
CA ARG A 194 -19.28 -11.57 -5.52
C ARG A 194 -18.96 -12.84 -4.75
N MET A 195 -17.92 -12.84 -3.94
CA MET A 195 -17.50 -13.98 -3.11
C MET A 195 -18.30 -14.11 -1.80
N ARG A 196 -19.24 -13.22 -1.50
CA ARG A 196 -19.96 -13.14 -0.20
C ARG A 196 -20.64 -14.42 0.27
N HIS A 197 -20.92 -15.36 -0.62
CA HIS A 197 -21.55 -16.65 -0.33
C HIS A 197 -20.59 -17.83 -0.58
N GLU A 198 -19.37 -17.55 -1.03
CA GLU A 198 -18.37 -18.57 -1.27
C GLU A 198 -17.60 -18.87 0.03
N ARG A 199 -17.18 -20.12 0.21
CA ARG A 199 -16.36 -20.55 1.34
C ARG A 199 -15.03 -21.08 0.82
N PHE A 200 -13.96 -20.70 1.46
CA PHE A 200 -12.61 -21.07 1.09
C PHE A 200 -11.95 -21.84 2.21
N SER A 201 -11.22 -22.90 1.88
CA SER A 201 -10.52 -23.77 2.84
C SER A 201 -9.05 -23.39 3.06
N SER A 202 -8.55 -22.41 2.32
CA SER A 202 -7.17 -21.94 2.43
C SER A 202 -7.01 -20.55 1.82
N LEU A 203 -5.93 -19.87 2.20
CA LEU A 203 -5.52 -18.60 1.58
C LEU A 203 -5.25 -18.77 0.07
N GLY A 204 -4.70 -19.91 -0.34
CA GLY A 204 -4.45 -20.23 -1.74
C GLY A 204 -5.73 -20.32 -2.56
N ALA A 205 -6.76 -21.03 -2.05
CA ALA A 205 -8.06 -21.15 -2.71
C ALA A 205 -8.76 -19.76 -2.82
N LEU A 206 -8.71 -18.97 -1.75
CA LEU A 206 -9.21 -17.59 -1.77
C LEU A 206 -8.49 -16.73 -2.82
N ASN A 207 -7.17 -16.78 -2.87
CA ASN A 207 -6.38 -16.04 -3.85
C ASN A 207 -6.62 -16.49 -5.30
N ALA A 208 -6.77 -17.77 -5.55
CA ALA A 208 -7.13 -18.29 -6.87
C ALA A 208 -8.45 -17.65 -7.36
N ARG A 209 -9.46 -17.59 -6.50
CA ARG A 209 -10.74 -16.95 -6.82
C ARG A 209 -10.63 -15.45 -7.03
N ILE A 210 -9.82 -14.76 -6.22
CA ILE A 210 -9.53 -13.33 -6.38
C ILE A 210 -8.91 -13.06 -7.75
N VAL A 211 -7.95 -13.88 -8.20
CA VAL A 211 -7.30 -13.77 -9.50
C VAL A 211 -8.31 -13.85 -10.65
N GLU A 212 -9.23 -14.82 -10.62
CA GLU A 212 -10.29 -14.97 -11.62
C GLU A 212 -11.17 -13.72 -11.69
N LEU A 213 -11.69 -13.27 -10.54
CA LEU A 213 -12.57 -12.10 -10.46
C LEU A 213 -11.85 -10.80 -10.82
N CYS A 214 -10.55 -10.70 -10.52
CA CYS A 214 -9.72 -9.58 -10.93
C CYS A 214 -9.50 -9.57 -12.47
N ALA A 215 -9.30 -10.74 -13.07
CA ALA A 215 -9.20 -10.88 -14.52
C ALA A 215 -10.50 -10.45 -15.22
N GLU A 216 -11.67 -10.86 -14.69
CA GLU A 216 -12.97 -10.41 -15.17
C GLU A 216 -13.12 -8.89 -15.02
N LEU A 217 -12.76 -8.31 -13.86
CA LEU A 217 -12.78 -6.87 -13.61
C LEU A 217 -11.96 -6.11 -14.65
N ASN A 218 -10.77 -6.58 -14.93
CA ASN A 218 -9.87 -5.97 -15.90
C ASN A 218 -10.36 -6.12 -17.35
N GLY A 219 -11.14 -7.16 -17.65
CA GLY A 219 -11.76 -7.38 -18.96
C GLY A 219 -13.03 -6.57 -19.22
N ARG A 220 -13.66 -5.99 -18.16
CA ARG A 220 -14.90 -5.22 -18.33
C ARG A 220 -14.69 -3.87 -18.98
N VAL A 221 -15.54 -3.55 -19.97
CA VAL A 221 -15.55 -2.25 -20.63
C VAL A 221 -16.00 -1.16 -19.65
N MET A 222 -15.17 -0.14 -19.48
CA MET A 222 -15.48 1.06 -18.69
C MET A 222 -16.29 2.04 -19.55
N ARG A 223 -17.48 2.44 -19.07
CA ARG A 223 -18.40 3.32 -19.82
C ARG A 223 -17.76 4.63 -20.29
N HIS A 224 -16.92 5.23 -19.44
CA HIS A 224 -16.29 6.51 -19.74
C HIS A 224 -15.21 6.41 -20.83
N TYR A 225 -14.42 5.32 -20.82
CA TYR A 225 -13.32 5.13 -21.77
C TYR A 225 -13.70 4.30 -23.01
N LYS A 226 -14.90 3.66 -23.00
CA LYS A 226 -15.35 2.71 -24.02
C LYS A 226 -14.34 1.61 -24.33
N ALA A 227 -13.51 1.29 -23.38
CA ALA A 227 -12.44 0.28 -23.41
C ALA A 227 -12.34 -0.41 -22.06
N SER A 228 -11.83 -1.63 -22.03
CA SER A 228 -11.52 -2.35 -20.81
C SER A 228 -10.20 -1.85 -20.19
N ARG A 229 -9.99 -2.16 -18.90
CA ARG A 229 -8.71 -1.88 -18.24
C ARG A 229 -7.56 -2.62 -18.91
N ARG A 230 -7.82 -3.85 -19.35
CA ARG A 230 -6.84 -4.69 -20.06
C ARG A 230 -6.44 -4.07 -21.40
N GLU A 231 -7.39 -3.63 -22.21
CA GLU A 231 -7.10 -2.95 -23.49
C GLU A 231 -6.30 -1.65 -23.27
N LEU A 232 -6.67 -0.87 -22.25
CA LEU A 232 -5.91 0.34 -21.92
C LEU A 232 -4.51 0.00 -21.39
N PHE A 233 -4.36 -1.05 -20.61
CA PHE A 233 -3.07 -1.52 -20.10
C PHE A 233 -2.15 -1.92 -21.25
N GLU A 234 -2.61 -2.79 -22.14
CA GLU A 234 -1.82 -3.26 -23.29
C GLU A 234 -1.39 -2.12 -24.21
N ARG A 235 -2.25 -1.12 -24.36
CA ARG A 235 -2.00 0.02 -25.24
C ARG A 235 -1.16 1.12 -24.62
N LEU A 236 -1.33 1.41 -23.33
CA LEU A 236 -0.76 2.58 -22.65
C LEU A 236 0.35 2.23 -21.67
N ASP A 237 0.01 1.45 -20.63
CA ASP A 237 0.94 1.23 -19.51
C ASP A 237 2.03 0.20 -19.87
N ARG A 238 1.66 -0.94 -20.44
CA ARG A 238 2.59 -2.04 -20.73
C ARG A 238 3.84 -1.62 -21.53
N PRO A 239 3.72 -0.87 -22.65
CA PRO A 239 4.89 -0.42 -23.40
C PRO A 239 5.70 0.66 -22.69
N ALA A 240 5.15 1.31 -21.65
CA ALA A 240 5.80 2.39 -20.90
C ALA A 240 6.42 1.91 -19.57
N LEU A 241 6.12 0.67 -19.13
CA LEU A 241 6.76 0.07 -17.95
C LEU A 241 8.22 -0.29 -18.28
N GLN A 242 9.09 -0.17 -17.25
CA GLN A 242 10.47 -0.66 -17.32
C GLN A 242 10.50 -2.18 -17.23
N ALA A 243 11.54 -2.81 -17.78
CA ALA A 243 11.72 -4.25 -17.67
C ALA A 243 11.92 -4.67 -16.20
N LEU A 244 11.40 -5.85 -15.86
CA LEU A 244 11.67 -6.48 -14.57
C LEU A 244 13.14 -6.91 -14.51
N PRO A 245 13.79 -6.82 -13.33
CA PRO A 245 15.11 -7.43 -13.13
C PRO A 245 14.98 -8.96 -13.23
N GLU A 246 16.08 -9.61 -13.63
CA GLU A 246 16.13 -11.07 -13.78
C GLU A 246 15.81 -11.83 -12.48
N GLN A 247 16.24 -11.28 -11.36
CA GLN A 247 15.98 -11.88 -10.05
C GLN A 247 14.91 -11.08 -9.30
N PRO A 248 13.94 -11.74 -8.66
CA PRO A 248 12.97 -11.07 -7.83
C PRO A 248 13.63 -10.49 -6.58
N PHE A 249 13.07 -9.40 -6.05
CA PHE A 249 13.51 -8.81 -4.80
C PHE A 249 13.30 -9.76 -3.64
N VAL A 250 14.33 -9.95 -2.84
CA VAL A 250 14.27 -10.72 -1.59
C VAL A 250 14.10 -9.75 -0.43
N HIS A 251 12.97 -9.87 0.25
CA HIS A 251 12.68 -9.07 1.43
C HIS A 251 13.74 -9.29 2.52
N ALA A 252 14.22 -8.19 3.10
CA ALA A 252 15.11 -8.21 4.24
C ALA A 252 14.62 -7.27 5.34
N GLU A 253 14.74 -7.71 6.57
CA GLU A 253 14.51 -6.89 7.77
C GLU A 253 15.82 -6.19 8.15
N TRP A 254 15.70 -4.89 8.45
CA TRP A 254 16.82 -4.10 8.92
C TRP A 254 16.65 -3.72 10.39
N ALA A 255 17.65 -3.99 11.21
CA ALA A 255 17.67 -3.62 12.62
C ALA A 255 19.01 -2.99 12.99
N GLN A 256 19.00 -1.98 13.86
CA GLN A 256 20.22 -1.53 14.51
C GLN A 256 20.58 -2.49 15.64
N VAL A 257 21.84 -2.89 15.67
CA VAL A 257 22.41 -3.78 16.69
C VAL A 257 23.72 -3.19 17.20
N ARG A 258 24.12 -3.54 18.41
CA ARG A 258 25.40 -3.12 18.97
C ARG A 258 26.32 -4.33 19.10
N LEU A 259 27.58 -4.17 18.71
CA LEU A 259 28.57 -5.23 18.90
C LEU A 259 29.02 -5.26 20.34
N ASN A 260 28.87 -6.41 20.98
CA ASN A 260 29.28 -6.64 22.37
C ASN A 260 30.80 -6.86 22.48
N ILE A 261 31.32 -6.88 23.72
CA ILE A 261 32.74 -7.09 24.02
C ILE A 261 33.27 -8.44 23.52
N ASP A 262 32.37 -9.41 23.37
CA ASP A 262 32.66 -10.74 22.81
C ASP A 262 32.55 -10.78 21.28
N TYR A 263 32.63 -9.61 20.62
CA TYR A 263 32.53 -9.40 19.16
C TYR A 263 31.29 -10.01 18.50
N HIS A 264 30.19 -10.21 19.27
CA HIS A 264 28.93 -10.67 18.74
C HIS A 264 27.84 -9.60 18.84
N ALA A 265 27.01 -9.53 17.83
CA ALA A 265 25.79 -8.74 17.81
C ALA A 265 24.56 -9.66 17.93
N LYS A 266 23.61 -9.32 18.80
CA LYS A 266 22.35 -10.06 18.91
C LYS A 266 21.39 -9.61 17.81
N VAL A 267 20.95 -10.55 16.96
CA VAL A 267 19.94 -10.36 15.91
C VAL A 267 18.83 -11.38 16.15
N GLY A 268 17.65 -10.91 16.54
CA GLY A 268 16.59 -11.79 17.07
C GLY A 268 17.08 -12.51 18.33
N GLU A 269 16.99 -13.84 18.33
CA GLU A 269 17.44 -14.68 19.45
C GLU A 269 18.86 -15.26 19.23
N HIS A 270 19.55 -14.88 18.15
CA HIS A 270 20.86 -15.44 17.80
C HIS A 270 21.97 -14.41 17.86
N PHE A 271 23.21 -14.88 18.00
CA PHE A 271 24.42 -14.06 18.08
C PHE A 271 25.28 -14.30 16.83
N TYR A 272 25.69 -13.20 16.19
CA TYR A 272 26.49 -13.21 14.98
C TYR A 272 27.77 -12.39 15.15
N SER A 273 28.90 -12.96 14.80
CA SER A 273 30.21 -12.31 14.98
C SER A 273 30.43 -11.20 13.94
N ALA A 274 31.20 -10.20 14.34
CA ALA A 274 31.74 -9.16 13.46
C ALA A 274 33.19 -8.86 13.82
N PRO A 275 33.95 -8.13 13.01
CA PRO A 275 35.32 -7.80 13.33
C PRO A 275 35.44 -7.13 14.70
N PHE A 276 36.38 -7.62 15.53
CA PHE A 276 36.62 -7.15 16.89
C PHE A 276 36.92 -5.65 17.00
N THR A 277 37.49 -5.07 15.93
CA THR A 277 37.77 -3.63 15.81
C THR A 277 36.50 -2.76 15.91
N LEU A 278 35.32 -3.36 15.76
CA LEU A 278 34.01 -2.69 15.82
C LEU A 278 33.29 -2.93 17.16
N VAL A 279 34.00 -3.46 18.17
CA VAL A 279 33.41 -3.65 19.50
C VAL A 279 32.85 -2.33 20.04
N HIS A 280 31.65 -2.38 20.60
CA HIS A 280 30.84 -1.24 21.06
C HIS A 280 30.28 -0.32 19.97
N GLU A 281 30.59 -0.55 18.69
CA GLU A 281 30.00 0.20 17.58
C GLU A 281 28.57 -0.23 17.28
N ALA A 282 27.80 0.71 16.73
CA ALA A 282 26.45 0.46 16.23
C ALA A 282 26.52 -0.04 14.79
N LEU A 283 25.98 -1.23 14.57
CA LEU A 283 25.92 -1.87 13.25
C LEU A 283 24.46 -1.91 12.75
N TRP A 284 24.32 -2.08 11.45
CA TRP A 284 23.06 -2.46 10.86
C TRP A 284 23.06 -3.94 10.52
N ALA A 285 22.09 -4.68 11.01
CA ALA A 285 21.84 -6.07 10.63
C ALA A 285 20.76 -6.10 9.55
N ARG A 286 21.06 -6.77 8.44
CA ARG A 286 20.15 -7.10 7.35
C ARG A 286 19.85 -8.59 7.40
N SER A 287 18.61 -8.94 7.69
CA SER A 287 18.17 -10.34 7.84
C SER A 287 17.22 -10.73 6.72
N THR A 288 17.61 -11.73 5.94
CA THR A 288 16.73 -12.38 4.96
C THR A 288 16.16 -13.68 5.55
N SER A 289 15.46 -14.47 4.75
CA SER A 289 15.05 -15.82 5.15
C SER A 289 16.23 -16.78 5.39
N THR A 290 17.37 -16.53 4.74
CA THR A 290 18.53 -17.46 4.72
C THR A 290 19.81 -16.87 5.25
N THR A 291 19.97 -15.55 5.29
CA THR A 291 21.22 -14.88 5.64
C THR A 291 21.01 -13.76 6.64
N VAL A 292 22.06 -13.50 7.43
CA VAL A 292 22.22 -12.29 8.26
C VAL A 292 23.51 -11.61 7.87
N GLU A 293 23.44 -10.37 7.44
CA GLU A 293 24.57 -9.55 7.05
C GLU A 293 24.71 -8.36 8.01
N LEU A 294 25.92 -8.05 8.42
CA LEU A 294 26.22 -6.90 9.29
C LEU A 294 26.93 -5.81 8.50
N PHE A 295 26.49 -4.57 8.70
CA PHE A 295 27.01 -3.40 7.99
C PHE A 295 27.46 -2.32 8.98
N HIS A 296 28.62 -1.73 8.71
CA HIS A 296 29.13 -0.56 9.41
C HIS A 296 29.37 0.57 8.41
N HIS A 297 28.81 1.76 8.66
CA HIS A 297 28.86 2.90 7.74
C HIS A 297 28.52 2.58 6.27
N GLY A 298 27.60 1.63 6.07
CA GLY A 298 27.14 1.22 4.73
C GLY A 298 27.99 0.14 4.06
N ALA A 299 29.15 -0.21 4.61
CA ALA A 299 29.98 -1.32 4.16
C ALA A 299 29.59 -2.62 4.87
N ARG A 300 29.50 -3.74 4.13
CA ARG A 300 29.25 -5.06 4.72
C ARG A 300 30.52 -5.57 5.40
N VAL A 301 30.43 -5.82 6.71
CA VAL A 301 31.57 -6.25 7.56
C VAL A 301 31.51 -7.72 7.94
N ALA A 302 30.33 -8.36 7.89
CA ALA A 302 30.16 -9.79 8.11
C ALA A 302 28.94 -10.33 7.37
N SER A 303 28.93 -11.63 7.06
CA SER A 303 27.82 -12.36 6.45
C SER A 303 27.76 -13.77 7.03
N HIS A 304 26.56 -14.19 7.43
CA HIS A 304 26.30 -15.48 8.06
C HIS A 304 25.07 -16.13 7.46
N LEU A 305 24.98 -17.44 7.52
CA LEU A 305 23.72 -18.15 7.34
C LEU A 305 22.81 -17.84 8.53
N ARG A 306 21.51 -17.60 8.27
CA ARG A 306 20.56 -17.39 9.35
C ARG A 306 20.36 -18.69 10.12
N SER A 307 20.64 -18.68 11.42
CA SER A 307 20.34 -19.82 12.29
C SER A 307 18.84 -19.93 12.55
N VAL A 308 18.34 -21.15 12.49
CA VAL A 308 16.96 -21.52 12.83
C VAL A 308 16.87 -22.37 14.11
N SER A 309 18.02 -22.74 14.68
CA SER A 309 18.10 -23.54 15.90
C SER A 309 18.24 -22.65 17.14
N THR A 310 17.81 -23.16 18.29
CA THR A 310 17.80 -22.43 19.57
C THR A 310 19.21 -21.92 19.93
N THR A 311 19.32 -20.60 20.08
CA THR A 311 20.46 -19.85 20.65
C THR A 311 21.87 -20.39 20.34
N MET A 312 22.36 -20.19 19.13
CA MET A 312 23.75 -20.49 18.80
C MET A 312 24.54 -19.20 18.49
N LYS A 313 25.80 -19.16 18.93
CA LYS A 313 26.78 -18.18 18.45
C LYS A 313 27.26 -18.62 17.06
N MET A 314 27.19 -17.71 16.10
CA MET A 314 27.63 -17.94 14.72
C MET A 314 28.86 -17.09 14.42
N GLU A 315 29.94 -17.74 14.05
CA GLU A 315 31.19 -17.08 13.65
C GLU A 315 31.26 -16.95 12.12
N ALA A 316 31.71 -15.79 11.64
CA ALA A 316 31.98 -15.61 10.23
C ALA A 316 33.29 -16.30 9.83
N PRO A 317 33.35 -16.95 8.65
CA PRO A 317 34.59 -17.51 8.16
C PRO A 317 35.71 -16.43 8.11
N GLY A 318 36.84 -16.63 8.78
CA GLY A 318 37.98 -15.73 8.77
C GLY A 318 38.00 -14.63 9.84
N VAL A 319 37.02 -14.57 10.76
CA VAL A 319 37.00 -13.57 11.85
C VAL A 319 37.80 -14.00 13.10
N CYS A 320 38.14 -15.26 13.24
CA CYS A 320 38.77 -15.78 14.42
C CYS A 320 39.89 -16.78 14.10
N SER A 321 41.16 -16.31 13.97
CA SER A 321 42.29 -17.18 14.16
C SER A 321 43.51 -16.56 14.86
N ASP A 322 43.53 -15.24 15.13
CA ASP A 322 44.80 -14.64 15.56
C ASP A 322 44.86 -13.97 16.94
N HIS A 323 43.83 -14.10 17.79
CA HIS A 323 43.82 -13.42 19.10
C HIS A 323 43.37 -14.32 20.27
N VAL A 324 43.89 -15.55 20.34
CA VAL A 324 44.02 -16.26 21.61
C VAL A 324 45.51 -16.49 21.87
N ARG A 325 46.15 -15.48 22.40
CA ARG A 325 47.39 -15.60 23.19
C ARG A 325 47.38 -14.59 24.32
#